data_915e08881146d5600f15253705b2b42a
#
_entry.id   915e08881146d5600f15253705b2b42a
#
_cell.length_a   1.000
_cell.length_b   1.000
_cell.length_c   1.000
_cell.angle_alpha   90.00
_cell.angle_beta   90.00
_cell.angle_gamma   90.00
#
_symmetry.space_group_name_H-M   'P 1'
#
loop_
_entity.id
_entity.type
_entity.pdbx_description
1 polymer ?
#
loop_
_entity_poly.entity_id
_entity_poly.type
_entity_poly.pdbx_seq_one_letter_code
_entity_poly.pdbx_strand_id
1 'polypeptide(L)'
;MNLSKREFLQVLSAASVAGMGLGRWAEADAATAGAALYDVPRFGNVSFLHMTDCHAQLKPIHFREPSVNLGVAGMQGKLPHLVGHALLKAANIPPGSAQAHALTYLDFQAAARRFGRVGGFAHLATLVGQLKASRPGALLLDGGDTWQGSATALWTRGQDMVDAAKLLGVDIMTAHWEFTLGMARVREIVDKDLAGKIEFLAQNVKTTDFGDPVFKPYVMREMNGVPCAIIGQAFPYTPIANPRYMVADWEFGIQDENMQKTVDEARSKGARVVVVLSHNGMDVDLKMASRVSGIDAILGGHTHDGMPVASIVANKGGKTIVTNAGSNGKFLAVLDFDVKDGKVADFRYRLLPVFANILAADPTMDALIAKIRAPYEAKLAEKLAVTEGLLYRRGNFNGSGDQLLLDAMMDVQGAEIAFSPGFRWGTTLLPGQEITREWLMDMTATTYSYATLTPMTGETIKTVLEDVADNLFNPDPYYQQGGDMVRVGGLQYTIDPTAAMGKRITDMRLNGKPLDASRTYKVAGWAPVAEEAAKTGNRPVWEVVEQWLKARGGTVTPRAVNTPRLVGILPNAGFADA
;
A
#
# COMPACT_ATOMS: atom_id res chain seq x y z
N MET A 1 -14.18 41.19 -19.58
CA MET A 1 -14.27 41.27 -21.05
C MET A 1 -15.02 40.06 -21.56
N ASN A 2 -16.23 40.22 -22.10
CA ASN A 2 -16.98 39.12 -22.70
C ASN A 2 -16.57 39.01 -24.17
N LEU A 3 -15.71 38.05 -24.48
CA LEU A 3 -15.34 37.71 -25.85
C LEU A 3 -16.51 36.99 -26.54
N SER A 4 -16.85 37.37 -27.75
CA SER A 4 -17.81 36.64 -28.56
C SER A 4 -17.23 35.31 -29.02
N LYS A 5 -18.07 34.29 -29.34
CA LYS A 5 -17.63 32.99 -29.85
C LYS A 5 -16.65 33.10 -31.04
N ARG A 6 -16.79 34.14 -31.87
CA ARG A 6 -15.95 34.38 -33.04
C ARG A 6 -14.56 34.92 -32.64
N GLU A 7 -14.49 35.79 -31.66
CA GLU A 7 -13.24 36.33 -31.11
C GLU A 7 -12.49 35.24 -30.34
N PHE A 8 -13.19 34.38 -29.61
CA PHE A 8 -12.60 33.20 -28.93
C PHE A 8 -11.97 32.21 -29.93
N LEU A 9 -12.65 31.94 -31.06
CA LEU A 9 -12.12 31.07 -32.11
C LEU A 9 -10.93 31.72 -32.86
N GLN A 10 -10.92 33.05 -33.03
CA GLN A 10 -9.79 33.77 -33.62
C GLN A 10 -8.55 33.75 -32.70
N VAL A 11 -8.74 33.90 -31.41
CA VAL A 11 -7.65 33.76 -30.41
C VAL A 11 -7.10 32.31 -30.38
N LEU A 12 -7.97 31.31 -30.47
CA LEU A 12 -7.55 29.89 -30.55
C LEU A 12 -6.76 29.59 -31.84
N SER A 13 -7.19 30.14 -32.98
CA SER A 13 -6.48 29.94 -34.24
C SER A 13 -5.14 30.68 -34.31
N ALA A 14 -5.03 31.87 -33.71
CA ALA A 14 -3.78 32.59 -33.59
C ALA A 14 -2.76 31.89 -32.66
N ALA A 15 -3.23 31.28 -31.59
CA ALA A 15 -2.39 30.47 -30.67
C ALA A 15 -1.84 29.20 -31.30
N SER A 16 -2.60 28.57 -32.19
CA SER A 16 -2.17 27.37 -32.91
C SER A 16 -1.12 27.63 -34.02
N VAL A 17 -1.14 28.84 -34.59
CA VAL A 17 -0.16 29.26 -35.61
C VAL A 17 1.16 29.71 -34.99
N ALA A 18 1.14 30.15 -33.73
CA ALA A 18 2.34 30.62 -33.01
C ALA A 18 3.20 29.48 -32.43
N GLY A 19 2.86 28.20 -32.62
CA GLY A 19 3.66 27.06 -32.14
C GLY A 19 3.78 26.98 -30.61
N MET A 20 2.96 27.73 -29.87
CA MET A 20 2.90 27.67 -28.42
C MET A 20 1.91 26.59 -28.04
N GLY A 21 2.42 25.35 -27.92
CA GLY A 21 1.61 24.20 -27.53
C GLY A 21 0.96 24.44 -26.18
N LEU A 22 -0.35 24.22 -26.09
CA LEU A 22 -1.14 24.24 -24.83
C LEU A 22 -0.52 23.37 -23.73
N GLY A 23 0.34 22.42 -24.08
CA GLY A 23 1.13 21.61 -23.15
C GLY A 23 2.11 22.42 -22.28
N ARG A 24 2.77 23.43 -22.79
CA ARG A 24 3.74 24.23 -22.02
C ARG A 24 3.12 25.13 -20.96
N TRP A 25 1.91 25.59 -21.16
CA TRP A 25 1.18 26.37 -20.15
C TRP A 25 0.64 25.48 -19.03
N ALA A 26 0.14 24.30 -19.37
CA ALA A 26 -0.30 23.32 -18.38
C ALA A 26 0.87 22.78 -17.52
N GLU A 27 2.06 22.59 -18.13
CA GLU A 27 3.28 22.22 -17.41
C GLU A 27 3.81 23.35 -16.50
N ALA A 28 3.76 24.59 -16.94
CA ALA A 28 4.18 25.74 -16.14
C ALA A 28 3.25 25.98 -14.94
N ASP A 29 1.92 25.84 -15.13
CA ASP A 29 0.93 25.93 -14.04
C ASP A 29 1.08 24.77 -13.05
N ALA A 30 1.33 23.55 -13.53
CA ALA A 30 1.57 22.39 -12.69
C ALA A 30 2.87 22.51 -11.89
N ALA A 31 3.95 23.03 -12.50
CA ALA A 31 5.22 23.25 -11.84
C ALA A 31 5.15 24.33 -10.76
N THR A 32 4.42 25.44 -11.02
CA THR A 32 4.25 26.53 -10.04
C THR A 32 3.36 26.10 -8.87
N ALA A 33 2.25 25.40 -9.13
CA ALA A 33 1.40 24.84 -8.10
C ALA A 33 2.13 23.72 -7.32
N GLY A 34 3.05 23.00 -7.98
CA GLY A 34 3.85 21.95 -7.39
C GLY A 34 4.94 22.46 -6.45
N ALA A 35 5.60 23.59 -6.77
CA ALA A 35 6.61 24.17 -5.91
C ALA A 35 6.03 24.59 -4.54
N ALA A 36 4.82 25.11 -4.52
CA ALA A 36 4.10 25.46 -3.29
C ALA A 36 3.71 24.22 -2.44
N LEU A 37 3.58 23.04 -3.06
CA LEU A 37 3.23 21.79 -2.38
C LEU A 37 4.35 21.33 -1.41
N TYR A 38 5.61 21.60 -1.77
CA TYR A 38 6.80 21.20 -1.00
C TYR A 38 7.37 22.30 -0.12
N ASP A 39 6.76 23.48 -0.13
CA ASP A 39 7.07 24.53 0.84
C ASP A 39 6.43 24.18 2.19
N VAL A 40 7.18 23.43 3.00
CA VAL A 40 6.75 22.94 4.32
C VAL A 40 7.63 23.59 5.39
N PRO A 41 7.22 24.74 5.93
CA PRO A 41 7.97 25.40 6.98
C PRO A 41 8.18 24.48 8.19
N ARG A 42 9.40 24.51 8.74
CA ARG A 42 9.74 23.80 9.97
C ARG A 42 8.80 24.26 11.10
N PHE A 43 8.38 23.29 11.91
CA PHE A 43 7.63 23.53 13.13
C PHE A 43 8.25 22.78 14.31
N GLY A 44 8.28 23.39 15.50
CA GLY A 44 8.77 22.76 16.73
C GLY A 44 10.26 22.34 16.70
N ASN A 45 10.57 21.32 17.48
CA ASN A 45 11.95 20.87 17.73
C ASN A 45 12.16 19.35 17.55
N VAL A 46 11.11 18.56 17.31
CA VAL A 46 11.19 17.11 17.03
C VAL A 46 10.45 16.84 15.72
N SER A 47 11.10 16.15 14.77
CA SER A 47 10.54 15.91 13.44
C SER A 47 10.72 14.47 13.01
N PHE A 48 9.65 13.82 12.57
CA PHE A 48 9.64 12.51 11.97
C PHE A 48 9.19 12.62 10.50
N LEU A 49 9.96 12.00 9.62
CA LEU A 49 9.57 11.72 8.25
C LEU A 49 9.15 10.24 8.20
N HIS A 50 8.06 9.94 7.53
CA HIS A 50 7.55 8.57 7.51
C HIS A 50 7.12 8.15 6.10
N MET A 51 7.61 7.01 5.67
CA MET A 51 7.16 6.25 4.49
C MET A 51 6.79 4.83 4.93
N THR A 52 5.99 4.13 4.14
CA THR A 52 5.57 2.75 4.40
C THR A 52 5.12 2.09 3.11
N ASP A 53 5.04 0.76 3.10
CA ASP A 53 4.43 -0.04 2.04
C ASP A 53 4.96 0.31 0.64
N CYS A 54 6.27 0.53 0.52
CA CYS A 54 6.89 0.93 -0.74
C CYS A 54 6.83 -0.16 -1.81
N HIS A 55 6.68 -1.43 -1.41
CA HIS A 55 6.54 -2.59 -2.28
C HIS A 55 7.53 -2.60 -3.45
N ALA A 56 8.78 -2.28 -3.12
CA ALA A 56 9.91 -2.28 -4.04
C ALA A 56 9.71 -1.46 -5.32
N GLN A 57 8.94 -0.38 -5.25
CA GLN A 57 8.70 0.53 -6.37
C GLN A 57 9.82 1.55 -6.50
N LEU A 58 10.95 1.16 -7.13
CA LEU A 58 12.10 2.04 -7.33
C LEU A 58 11.84 3.15 -8.35
N LYS A 59 11.03 2.87 -9.38
CA LYS A 59 10.69 3.84 -10.44
C LYS A 59 9.33 4.51 -10.21
N PRO A 60 9.11 5.72 -10.75
CA PRO A 60 7.80 6.37 -10.70
C PRO A 60 6.74 5.60 -11.49
N ILE A 61 5.53 5.56 -10.97
CA ILE A 61 4.40 4.79 -11.50
C ILE A 61 3.15 5.65 -11.70
N HIS A 62 2.20 5.17 -12.47
CA HIS A 62 0.82 5.59 -12.34
C HIS A 62 0.15 4.70 -11.27
N PHE A 63 -0.61 5.31 -10.38
CA PHE A 63 -1.29 4.59 -9.32
C PHE A 63 -2.67 5.21 -9.06
N ARG A 64 -3.72 4.44 -9.37
CA ARG A 64 -5.10 4.84 -9.12
C ARG A 64 -5.51 4.41 -7.70
N GLU A 65 -5.86 5.38 -6.87
CA GLU A 65 -6.39 5.12 -5.53
C GLU A 65 -7.72 4.37 -5.56
N PRO A 66 -8.10 3.72 -4.46
CA PRO A 66 -9.34 2.95 -4.40
C PRO A 66 -10.57 3.85 -4.61
N SER A 67 -11.52 3.32 -5.39
CA SER A 67 -12.87 3.88 -5.48
C SER A 67 -13.78 3.36 -4.36
N VAL A 68 -13.37 2.29 -3.68
CA VAL A 68 -14.09 1.65 -2.59
C VAL A 68 -13.12 1.32 -1.46
N ASN A 69 -13.44 1.78 -0.26
CA ASN A 69 -12.77 1.41 0.99
C ASN A 69 -13.84 1.38 2.10
N LEU A 70 -14.29 0.18 2.45
CA LEU A 70 -15.46 -0.01 3.30
C LEU A 70 -15.05 -0.11 4.77
N GLY A 71 -15.57 0.79 5.58
CA GLY A 71 -15.52 0.69 7.03
C GLY A 71 -16.77 0.01 7.57
N VAL A 72 -16.63 -0.71 8.69
CA VAL A 72 -17.73 -1.35 9.40
C VAL A 72 -17.89 -0.79 10.81
N ALA A 73 -18.98 -1.13 11.47
CA ALA A 73 -19.27 -0.69 12.83
C ALA A 73 -19.09 0.84 13.01
N GLY A 74 -18.30 1.26 13.96
CA GLY A 74 -18.04 2.66 14.26
C GLY A 74 -17.18 3.41 13.23
N MET A 75 -16.64 2.73 12.22
CA MET A 75 -15.77 3.29 11.19
C MET A 75 -16.48 3.63 9.88
N GLN A 76 -17.76 3.30 9.73
CA GLN A 76 -18.53 3.71 8.55
C GLN A 76 -18.53 5.21 8.35
N GLY A 77 -18.18 5.66 7.14
CA GLY A 77 -18.16 7.08 6.78
C GLY A 77 -17.12 7.94 7.50
N LYS A 78 -16.10 7.32 8.08
CA LYS A 78 -14.96 7.99 8.72
C LYS A 78 -13.65 7.68 8.00
N LEU A 79 -12.63 8.47 8.22
CA LEU A 79 -11.27 8.13 7.84
C LEU A 79 -10.81 6.88 8.61
N PRO A 80 -10.12 5.93 7.93
CA PRO A 80 -9.55 6.00 6.58
C PRO A 80 -10.53 5.61 5.45
N HIS A 81 -11.78 5.25 5.75
CA HIS A 81 -12.74 4.65 4.82
C HIS A 81 -13.50 5.66 3.92
N LEU A 82 -13.05 6.90 3.87
CA LEU A 82 -13.54 7.89 2.92
C LEU A 82 -12.74 7.83 1.62
N VAL A 83 -13.44 7.84 0.48
CA VAL A 83 -12.84 7.83 -0.86
C VAL A 83 -13.42 8.94 -1.74
N GLY A 84 -12.72 9.31 -2.81
CA GLY A 84 -13.19 10.27 -3.79
C GLY A 84 -13.59 11.61 -3.19
N HIS A 85 -14.74 12.14 -3.59
CA HIS A 85 -15.23 13.45 -3.14
C HIS A 85 -15.42 13.55 -1.62
N ALA A 86 -15.81 12.46 -0.95
CA ALA A 86 -15.99 12.43 0.49
C ALA A 86 -14.65 12.66 1.22
N LEU A 87 -13.57 12.01 0.76
CA LEU A 87 -12.22 12.22 1.27
C LEU A 87 -11.75 13.67 1.04
N LEU A 88 -11.90 14.18 -0.18
CA LEU A 88 -11.49 15.55 -0.51
C LEU A 88 -12.20 16.58 0.37
N LYS A 89 -13.51 16.39 0.59
CA LYS A 89 -14.29 17.26 1.48
C LYS A 89 -13.81 17.19 2.93
N ALA A 90 -13.59 16.00 3.46
CA ALA A 90 -13.13 15.80 4.84
C ALA A 90 -11.74 16.40 5.09
N ALA A 91 -10.86 16.34 4.09
CA ALA A 91 -9.49 16.86 4.16
C ALA A 91 -9.35 18.30 3.67
N ASN A 92 -10.44 18.96 3.23
CA ASN A 92 -10.44 20.30 2.64
C ASN A 92 -9.47 20.43 1.44
N ILE A 93 -9.46 19.40 0.57
CA ILE A 93 -8.61 19.37 -0.64
C ILE A 93 -9.44 19.79 -1.85
N PRO A 94 -9.00 20.78 -2.66
CA PRO A 94 -9.71 21.19 -3.86
C PRO A 94 -9.76 20.06 -4.90
N PRO A 95 -10.94 19.72 -5.45
CA PRO A 95 -11.03 18.78 -6.57
C PRO A 95 -10.20 19.27 -7.78
N GLY A 96 -9.63 18.31 -8.54
CA GLY A 96 -8.80 18.62 -9.71
C GLY A 96 -7.40 19.16 -9.39
N SER A 97 -7.02 19.25 -8.11
CA SER A 97 -5.66 19.58 -7.67
C SER A 97 -4.71 18.37 -7.78
N ALA A 98 -3.39 18.62 -7.72
CA ALA A 98 -2.39 17.57 -7.67
C ALA A 98 -2.57 16.65 -6.45
N GLN A 99 -2.91 17.23 -5.28
CA GLN A 99 -3.22 16.43 -4.09
C GLN A 99 -4.46 15.56 -4.28
N ALA A 100 -5.51 16.07 -4.93
CA ALA A 100 -6.70 15.28 -5.23
C ALA A 100 -6.37 14.09 -6.15
N HIS A 101 -5.50 14.29 -7.16
CA HIS A 101 -5.03 13.20 -8.02
C HIS A 101 -4.24 12.14 -7.24
N ALA A 102 -3.34 12.55 -6.34
CA ALA A 102 -2.54 11.61 -5.56
C ALA A 102 -3.37 10.78 -4.56
N LEU A 103 -4.53 11.28 -4.10
CA LEU A 103 -5.32 10.73 -3.01
C LEU A 103 -6.64 10.10 -3.46
N THR A 104 -7.01 10.21 -4.74
CA THR A 104 -8.32 9.72 -5.21
C THR A 104 -8.24 9.09 -6.60
N TYR A 105 -9.30 8.38 -6.95
CA TYR A 105 -9.53 7.78 -8.28
C TYR A 105 -10.21 8.75 -9.26
N LEU A 106 -10.65 9.94 -8.81
CA LEU A 106 -11.47 10.86 -9.57
C LEU A 106 -10.74 11.38 -10.81
N ASP A 107 -11.42 11.37 -11.96
CA ASP A 107 -10.89 11.81 -13.26
C ASP A 107 -9.49 11.28 -13.58
N PHE A 108 -9.20 10.05 -13.12
CA PHE A 108 -7.85 9.52 -13.01
C PHE A 108 -7.05 9.62 -14.30
N GLN A 109 -7.63 9.25 -15.47
CA GLN A 109 -6.89 9.25 -16.72
C GLN A 109 -6.48 10.67 -17.16
N ALA A 110 -7.38 11.65 -17.00
CA ALA A 110 -7.09 13.04 -17.32
C ALA A 110 -6.07 13.63 -16.34
N ALA A 111 -6.23 13.34 -15.05
CA ALA A 111 -5.34 13.80 -14.00
C ALA A 111 -3.93 13.18 -14.12
N ALA A 112 -3.82 11.88 -14.43
CA ALA A 112 -2.56 11.20 -14.66
C ALA A 112 -1.78 11.76 -15.86
N ARG A 113 -2.48 12.15 -16.94
CA ARG A 113 -1.84 12.85 -18.08
C ARG A 113 -1.37 14.25 -17.71
N ARG A 114 -2.07 14.94 -16.82
CA ARG A 114 -1.74 16.31 -16.37
C ARG A 114 -0.62 16.33 -15.33
N PHE A 115 -0.71 15.50 -14.30
CA PHE A 115 0.19 15.52 -13.15
C PHE A 115 1.33 14.48 -13.23
N GLY A 116 1.25 13.55 -14.17
CA GLY A 116 2.28 12.55 -14.43
C GLY A 116 2.30 11.40 -13.42
N ARG A 117 3.50 10.81 -13.27
CA ARG A 117 3.74 9.66 -12.39
C ARG A 117 4.06 10.11 -10.98
N VAL A 118 3.76 9.22 -10.03
CA VAL A 118 4.01 9.41 -8.59
C VAL A 118 5.04 8.40 -8.07
N GLY A 119 5.66 8.70 -6.94
CA GLY A 119 6.68 7.84 -6.32
C GLY A 119 8.02 7.88 -7.05
N GLY A 120 8.76 6.80 -6.89
CA GLY A 120 10.14 6.65 -7.38
C GLY A 120 11.17 7.14 -6.37
N PHE A 121 12.09 6.24 -5.99
CA PHE A 121 13.05 6.49 -4.92
C PHE A 121 14.02 7.65 -5.21
N ALA A 122 14.34 7.93 -6.48
CA ALA A 122 15.18 9.08 -6.82
C ALA A 122 14.46 10.42 -6.54
N HIS A 123 13.15 10.51 -6.78
CA HIS A 123 12.34 11.70 -6.46
C HIS A 123 12.06 11.81 -4.96
N LEU A 124 11.80 10.67 -4.32
CA LEU A 124 11.64 10.58 -2.87
C LEU A 124 12.93 11.03 -2.15
N ALA A 125 14.11 10.64 -2.65
CA ALA A 125 15.41 11.04 -2.08
C ALA A 125 15.60 12.57 -2.10
N THR A 126 15.21 13.22 -3.19
CA THR A 126 15.22 14.69 -3.26
C THR A 126 14.34 15.32 -2.19
N LEU A 127 13.10 14.81 -2.02
CA LEU A 127 12.17 15.34 -1.01
C LEU A 127 12.66 15.09 0.41
N VAL A 128 13.17 13.89 0.70
CA VAL A 128 13.77 13.54 2.00
C VAL A 128 14.96 14.45 2.30
N GLY A 129 15.86 14.66 1.32
CA GLY A 129 17.02 15.54 1.46
C GLY A 129 16.62 16.98 1.79
N GLN A 130 15.64 17.54 1.08
CA GLN A 130 15.13 18.90 1.34
C GLN A 130 14.51 19.03 2.73
N LEU A 131 13.73 18.05 3.16
CA LEU A 131 13.07 18.08 4.47
C LEU A 131 14.06 17.87 5.62
N LYS A 132 15.03 16.94 5.50
CA LYS A 132 16.08 16.75 6.50
C LYS A 132 16.98 17.99 6.59
N ALA A 133 17.30 18.65 5.48
CA ALA A 133 18.08 19.91 5.49
C ALA A 133 17.38 21.03 6.27
N SER A 134 16.06 21.14 6.18
CA SER A 134 15.26 22.13 6.93
C SER A 134 14.96 21.73 8.37
N ARG A 135 15.19 20.46 8.75
CA ARG A 135 14.84 19.84 10.05
C ARG A 135 16.03 19.07 10.63
N PRO A 136 17.08 19.77 11.15
CA PRO A 136 18.23 19.11 11.74
C PRO A 136 17.82 18.10 12.80
N GLY A 137 18.36 16.87 12.72
CA GLY A 137 18.03 15.77 13.61
C GLY A 137 16.75 15.01 13.29
N ALA A 138 16.04 15.34 12.19
CA ALA A 138 14.86 14.60 11.76
C ALA A 138 15.20 13.14 11.41
N LEU A 139 14.37 12.20 11.89
CA LEU A 139 14.49 10.77 11.59
C LEU A 139 13.54 10.39 10.43
N LEU A 140 14.04 9.57 9.51
CA LEU A 140 13.25 8.92 8.47
C LEU A 140 12.88 7.50 8.92
N LEU A 141 11.59 7.26 9.06
CA LEU A 141 11.03 5.99 9.51
C LEU A 141 10.39 5.25 8.34
N ASP A 142 10.64 3.94 8.25
CA ASP A 142 10.05 3.04 7.26
C ASP A 142 9.10 2.06 7.95
N GLY A 143 7.82 2.16 7.64
CA GLY A 143 6.75 1.33 8.22
C GLY A 143 6.76 -0.13 7.80
N GLY A 144 7.69 -0.57 6.95
CA GLY A 144 7.75 -1.94 6.41
C GLY A 144 7.03 -2.11 5.08
N ASP A 145 6.96 -3.35 4.60
CA ASP A 145 6.52 -3.71 3.24
C ASP A 145 7.37 -3.03 2.16
N THR A 146 8.65 -2.91 2.41
CA THR A 146 9.59 -2.23 1.52
C THR A 146 10.33 -3.19 0.60
N TRP A 147 10.69 -4.42 1.07
CA TRP A 147 11.59 -5.33 0.33
C TRP A 147 10.88 -6.29 -0.62
N GLN A 148 9.60 -6.16 -0.86
CA GLN A 148 8.78 -7.08 -1.67
C GLN A 148 7.80 -6.30 -2.54
N GLY A 149 7.50 -6.79 -3.76
CA GLY A 149 6.44 -6.28 -4.65
C GLY A 149 6.91 -6.00 -6.08
N SER A 150 8.19 -6.21 -6.41
CA SER A 150 8.72 -6.07 -7.77
C SER A 150 9.56 -7.27 -8.20
N ALA A 151 9.83 -7.36 -9.49
CA ALA A 151 10.70 -8.39 -10.05
C ALA A 151 12.13 -8.31 -9.49
N THR A 152 12.69 -7.11 -9.39
CA THR A 152 14.06 -6.92 -8.89
C THR A 152 14.17 -7.34 -7.43
N ALA A 153 13.20 -6.99 -6.59
CA ALA A 153 13.18 -7.40 -5.20
C ALA A 153 13.08 -8.92 -5.05
N LEU A 154 12.25 -9.58 -5.87
CA LEU A 154 12.17 -11.04 -5.88
C LEU A 154 13.50 -11.68 -6.27
N TRP A 155 14.14 -11.21 -7.36
CA TRP A 155 15.38 -11.80 -7.88
C TRP A 155 16.61 -11.49 -7.02
N THR A 156 16.65 -10.34 -6.37
CA THR A 156 17.73 -9.96 -5.45
C THR A 156 17.46 -10.39 -4.00
N ARG A 157 16.29 -10.98 -3.73
CA ARG A 157 15.83 -11.32 -2.39
C ARG A 157 15.88 -10.11 -1.45
N GLY A 158 15.34 -8.98 -1.92
CA GLY A 158 15.20 -7.73 -1.18
C GLY A 158 16.47 -6.86 -1.13
N GLN A 159 17.62 -7.32 -1.66
CA GLN A 159 18.88 -6.56 -1.57
C GLN A 159 18.82 -5.20 -2.27
N ASP A 160 18.11 -5.11 -3.39
CA ASP A 160 17.87 -3.86 -4.13
C ASP A 160 17.27 -2.77 -3.23
N MET A 161 16.24 -3.13 -2.46
CA MET A 161 15.55 -2.20 -1.57
C MET A 161 16.33 -1.91 -0.29
N VAL A 162 17.07 -2.89 0.22
CA VAL A 162 18.00 -2.68 1.35
C VAL A 162 19.05 -1.64 0.98
N ASP A 163 19.65 -1.72 -0.21
CA ASP A 163 20.64 -0.75 -0.68
C ASP A 163 20.00 0.62 -0.96
N ALA A 164 18.80 0.65 -1.53
CA ALA A 164 18.06 1.89 -1.75
C ALA A 164 17.64 2.56 -0.43
N ALA A 165 17.14 1.81 0.57
CA ALA A 165 16.78 2.33 1.89
C ALA A 165 17.99 2.91 2.64
N LYS A 166 19.13 2.25 2.58
CA LYS A 166 20.39 2.77 3.16
C LYS A 166 20.80 4.09 2.50
N LEU A 167 20.73 4.17 1.17
CA LEU A 167 21.10 5.39 0.43
C LEU A 167 20.09 6.51 0.66
N LEU A 168 18.80 6.20 0.79
CA LEU A 168 17.73 7.15 1.13
C LEU A 168 17.93 7.76 2.52
N GLY A 169 18.68 7.09 3.39
CA GLY A 169 18.93 7.50 4.76
C GLY A 169 17.79 7.19 5.69
N VAL A 170 17.17 6.00 5.54
CA VAL A 170 16.26 5.43 6.53
C VAL A 170 17.01 5.21 7.83
N ASP A 171 16.46 5.69 8.93
CA ASP A 171 17.06 5.57 10.26
C ASP A 171 16.53 4.35 11.03
N ILE A 172 15.22 4.08 10.90
CA ILE A 172 14.54 3.03 11.66
C ILE A 172 13.47 2.40 10.77
N MET A 173 13.27 1.08 10.87
CA MET A 173 12.21 0.35 10.17
C MET A 173 11.55 -0.74 11.02
N THR A 174 10.34 -1.12 10.63
CA THR A 174 9.63 -2.35 11.03
C THR A 174 9.33 -3.20 9.80
N ALA A 175 8.50 -4.27 9.92
CA ALA A 175 8.35 -5.22 8.81
C ALA A 175 7.00 -5.97 8.77
N HIS A 176 6.74 -6.55 7.57
CA HIS A 176 5.69 -7.52 7.30
C HIS A 176 6.11 -8.47 6.15
N TRP A 177 5.99 -8.06 4.87
CA TRP A 177 6.37 -8.90 3.73
C TRP A 177 7.86 -9.22 3.67
N GLU A 178 8.70 -8.48 4.37
CA GLU A 178 10.12 -8.81 4.58
C GLU A 178 10.28 -10.24 5.13
N PHE A 179 9.38 -10.65 6.01
CA PHE A 179 9.40 -11.99 6.62
C PHE A 179 9.16 -13.11 5.61
N THR A 180 8.57 -12.84 4.47
CA THR A 180 8.39 -13.84 3.40
C THR A 180 9.67 -14.22 2.67
N LEU A 181 10.77 -13.50 2.93
CA LEU A 181 12.12 -13.92 2.50
C LEU A 181 12.66 -15.10 3.33
N GLY A 182 11.98 -15.45 4.42
CA GLY A 182 12.35 -16.48 5.38
C GLY A 182 13.30 -15.98 6.46
N MET A 183 13.22 -16.60 7.65
CA MET A 183 13.95 -16.19 8.86
C MET A 183 15.45 -15.99 8.63
N ALA A 184 16.10 -16.92 7.93
CA ALA A 184 17.54 -16.86 7.69
C ALA A 184 17.94 -15.60 6.88
N ARG A 185 17.18 -15.28 5.82
CA ARG A 185 17.48 -14.09 5.00
C ARG A 185 17.17 -12.80 5.74
N VAL A 186 16.07 -12.74 6.48
CA VAL A 186 15.74 -11.56 7.30
C VAL A 186 16.84 -11.31 8.34
N ARG A 187 17.28 -12.36 9.06
CA ARG A 187 18.38 -12.23 10.02
C ARG A 187 19.68 -11.78 9.35
N GLU A 188 20.01 -12.34 8.20
CA GLU A 188 21.19 -11.93 7.43
C GLU A 188 21.18 -10.43 7.11
N ILE A 189 20.06 -9.92 6.58
CA ILE A 189 19.90 -8.50 6.27
C ILE A 189 20.02 -7.65 7.53
N VAL A 190 19.28 -8.00 8.59
CA VAL A 190 19.27 -7.22 9.84
C VAL A 190 20.64 -7.20 10.51
N ASP A 191 21.29 -8.35 10.60
CA ASP A 191 22.54 -8.49 11.37
C ASP A 191 23.77 -8.01 10.60
N LYS A 192 23.73 -8.00 9.25
CA LYS A 192 24.88 -7.62 8.41
C LYS A 192 24.65 -6.33 7.63
N ASP A 193 23.56 -6.26 6.83
CA ASP A 193 23.36 -5.16 5.88
C ASP A 193 22.88 -3.88 6.56
N LEU A 194 22.01 -4.01 7.58
CA LEU A 194 21.45 -2.89 8.33
C LEU A 194 22.28 -2.51 9.55
N ALA A 195 23.19 -3.38 10.01
CA ALA A 195 23.98 -3.17 11.23
C ALA A 195 24.68 -1.79 11.26
N GLY A 196 24.38 -0.99 12.29
CA GLY A 196 24.95 0.34 12.48
C GLY A 196 24.47 1.42 11.48
N LYS A 197 23.46 1.11 10.65
CA LYS A 197 22.88 2.03 9.66
C LYS A 197 21.39 2.23 9.86
N ILE A 198 20.60 1.14 9.91
CA ILE A 198 19.16 1.18 10.08
C ILE A 198 18.81 0.30 11.28
N GLU A 199 18.06 0.83 12.23
CA GLU A 199 17.52 0.02 13.33
C GLU A 199 16.27 -0.72 12.87
N PHE A 200 16.29 -2.04 12.99
CA PHE A 200 15.14 -2.88 12.71
C PHE A 200 14.42 -3.21 14.02
N LEU A 201 13.15 -2.83 14.14
CA LEU A 201 12.39 -2.90 15.39
C LEU A 201 11.12 -3.73 15.25
N ALA A 202 10.89 -4.64 16.19
CA ALA A 202 9.64 -5.40 16.30
C ALA A 202 9.46 -5.93 17.74
N GLN A 203 8.70 -5.21 18.56
CA GLN A 203 8.44 -5.59 19.96
C GLN A 203 7.55 -6.84 20.09
N ASN A 204 6.80 -7.16 19.06
CA ASN A 204 5.81 -8.23 19.02
C ASN A 204 6.27 -9.50 18.32
N VAL A 205 7.54 -9.60 17.94
CA VAL A 205 8.12 -10.82 17.35
C VAL A 205 9.00 -11.52 18.40
N LYS A 206 8.62 -12.75 18.73
CA LYS A 206 9.24 -13.56 19.78
C LYS A 206 9.59 -14.96 19.26
N THR A 207 10.51 -15.64 19.92
CA THR A 207 10.76 -17.06 19.65
C THR A 207 9.62 -17.93 20.17
N THR A 208 9.32 -19.02 19.47
CA THR A 208 8.23 -19.96 19.85
C THR A 208 8.56 -20.81 21.06
N ASP A 209 9.84 -21.03 21.37
CA ASP A 209 10.30 -21.91 22.45
C ASP A 209 10.33 -21.22 23.83
N PHE A 210 10.94 -20.03 23.92
CA PHE A 210 11.09 -19.33 25.21
C PHE A 210 10.39 -17.98 25.27
N GLY A 211 9.81 -17.49 24.15
CA GLY A 211 9.19 -16.17 24.09
C GLY A 211 10.17 -15.01 24.15
N ASP A 212 11.45 -15.27 23.83
CA ASP A 212 12.48 -14.24 23.79
C ASP A 212 12.28 -13.28 22.61
N PRO A 213 12.57 -11.97 22.78
CA PRO A 213 12.51 -11.02 21.68
C PRO A 213 13.46 -11.42 20.53
N VAL A 214 12.93 -11.52 19.31
CA VAL A 214 13.75 -11.78 18.11
C VAL A 214 14.48 -10.52 17.65
N PHE A 215 13.85 -9.36 17.80
CA PHE A 215 14.37 -8.04 17.40
C PHE A 215 14.30 -7.07 18.57
N LYS A 216 15.01 -5.94 18.45
CA LYS A 216 14.90 -4.86 19.42
C LYS A 216 13.44 -4.37 19.49
N PRO A 217 12.87 -4.22 20.70
CA PRO A 217 11.51 -3.70 20.81
C PRO A 217 11.41 -2.21 20.49
N TYR A 218 12.41 -1.41 20.88
CA TYR A 218 12.47 0.02 20.66
C TYR A 218 13.91 0.54 20.72
N VAL A 219 14.10 1.78 20.32
CA VAL A 219 15.35 2.54 20.51
C VAL A 219 15.05 3.92 21.06
N MET A 220 16.04 4.44 21.83
CA MET A 220 16.05 5.84 22.26
C MET A 220 16.90 6.65 21.27
N ARG A 221 16.39 7.84 20.91
CA ARG A 221 17.09 8.84 20.09
C ARG A 221 16.93 10.21 20.73
N GLU A 222 17.97 11.01 20.69
CA GLU A 222 17.89 12.41 21.09
C GLU A 222 17.69 13.29 19.86
N MET A 223 16.68 14.13 19.87
CA MET A 223 16.34 15.05 18.79
C MET A 223 16.30 16.47 19.34
N ASN A 224 17.33 17.27 19.03
CA ASN A 224 17.47 18.67 19.51
C ASN A 224 17.28 18.79 21.04
N GLY A 225 17.92 17.90 21.80
CA GLY A 225 17.85 17.87 23.26
C GLY A 225 16.59 17.20 23.83
N VAL A 226 15.74 16.62 23.00
CA VAL A 226 14.54 15.90 23.41
C VAL A 226 14.75 14.39 23.28
N PRO A 227 14.73 13.62 24.38
CA PRO A 227 14.77 12.16 24.33
C PRO A 227 13.46 11.59 23.74
N CYS A 228 13.57 10.88 22.63
CA CYS A 228 12.45 10.24 21.92
C CYS A 228 12.64 8.73 21.93
N ALA A 229 11.57 7.98 22.17
CA ALA A 229 11.52 6.52 21.96
C ALA A 229 10.76 6.19 20.68
N ILE A 230 11.30 5.30 19.86
CA ILE A 230 10.63 4.74 18.70
C ILE A 230 10.46 3.25 18.95
N ILE A 231 9.21 2.78 19.04
CA ILE A 231 8.83 1.38 19.29
C ILE A 231 8.40 0.77 17.96
N GLY A 232 8.92 -0.41 17.61
CA GLY A 232 8.52 -1.14 16.41
C GLY A 232 7.37 -2.10 16.69
N GLN A 233 6.38 -2.12 15.82
CA GLN A 233 5.26 -3.06 15.82
C GLN A 233 5.14 -3.68 14.43
N ALA A 234 5.64 -4.90 14.25
CA ALA A 234 5.56 -5.64 13.01
C ALA A 234 4.13 -6.17 12.78
N PHE A 235 3.80 -6.53 11.53
CA PHE A 235 2.49 -7.08 11.20
C PHE A 235 2.17 -8.33 12.05
N PRO A 236 1.06 -8.27 12.82
CA PRO A 236 0.82 -9.27 13.86
C PRO A 236 0.32 -10.61 13.34
N TYR A 237 -0.21 -10.68 12.13
CA TYR A 237 -0.80 -11.88 11.53
C TYR A 237 0.09 -12.57 10.51
N THR A 238 1.38 -12.24 10.43
CA THR A 238 2.35 -12.84 9.50
C THR A 238 2.26 -14.35 9.41
N PRO A 239 2.16 -15.13 10.52
CA PRO A 239 2.11 -16.60 10.46
C PRO A 239 0.80 -17.18 9.90
N ILE A 240 -0.25 -16.36 9.76
CA ILE A 240 -1.56 -16.77 9.26
C ILE A 240 -1.74 -16.31 7.82
N ALA A 241 -1.34 -15.06 7.52
CA ALA A 241 -1.49 -14.44 6.22
C ALA A 241 -0.47 -14.94 5.18
N ASN A 242 0.63 -15.59 5.63
CA ASN A 242 1.72 -16.08 4.79
C ASN A 242 2.05 -17.54 5.13
N PRO A 243 2.78 -18.28 4.24
CA PRO A 243 3.17 -19.64 4.55
C PRO A 243 3.94 -19.75 5.88
N ARG A 244 3.40 -20.52 6.81
CA ARG A 244 3.91 -20.61 8.20
C ARG A 244 5.39 -21.01 8.27
N TYR A 245 5.86 -21.86 7.35
CA TYR A 245 7.26 -22.32 7.33
C TYR A 245 8.29 -21.19 7.16
N MET A 246 7.88 -20.04 6.63
CA MET A 246 8.78 -18.88 6.43
C MET A 246 9.21 -18.25 7.76
N VAL A 247 8.37 -18.39 8.80
CA VAL A 247 8.57 -17.85 10.14
C VAL A 247 8.29 -18.91 11.22
N ALA A 248 8.69 -20.17 10.96
CA ALA A 248 8.31 -21.34 11.77
C ALA A 248 8.62 -21.18 13.26
N ASP A 249 9.77 -20.58 13.60
CA ASP A 249 10.27 -20.45 14.97
C ASP A 249 9.92 -19.10 15.62
N TRP A 250 9.08 -18.29 14.94
CA TRP A 250 8.68 -16.97 15.44
C TRP A 250 7.18 -16.89 15.69
N GLU A 251 6.83 -16.21 16.77
CA GLU A 251 5.46 -15.84 17.14
C GLU A 251 5.27 -14.34 16.97
N PHE A 252 4.04 -13.97 16.61
CA PHE A 252 3.61 -12.60 16.36
C PHE A 252 2.30 -12.34 17.13
N GLY A 253 1.89 -11.09 17.28
CA GLY A 253 0.59 -10.80 17.85
C GLY A 253 0.36 -9.32 18.15
N ILE A 254 -0.87 -9.01 18.55
CA ILE A 254 -1.29 -7.73 19.11
C ILE A 254 -1.52 -7.96 20.61
N GLN A 255 -0.81 -7.21 21.46
CA GLN A 255 -0.89 -7.30 22.89
C GLN A 255 -0.81 -5.91 23.50
N ASP A 256 -1.96 -5.32 23.87
CA ASP A 256 -2.04 -4.00 24.51
C ASP A 256 -1.17 -3.91 25.76
N GLU A 257 -1.19 -4.95 26.60
CA GLU A 257 -0.40 -4.99 27.83
C GLU A 257 1.10 -4.98 27.58
N ASN A 258 1.56 -5.70 26.55
CA ASN A 258 2.97 -5.73 26.18
C ASN A 258 3.42 -4.39 25.59
N MET A 259 2.58 -3.78 24.76
CA MET A 259 2.83 -2.43 24.25
C MET A 259 2.85 -1.42 25.41
N GLN A 260 1.92 -1.49 26.35
CA GLN A 260 1.90 -0.59 27.51
C GLN A 260 3.17 -0.72 28.36
N LYS A 261 3.63 -1.95 28.64
CA LYS A 261 4.90 -2.20 29.35
C LYS A 261 6.09 -1.58 28.63
N THR A 262 6.14 -1.72 27.31
CA THR A 262 7.24 -1.15 26.49
C THR A 262 7.19 0.39 26.51
N VAL A 263 6.01 0.98 26.43
CA VAL A 263 5.81 2.44 26.56
C VAL A 263 6.25 2.92 27.96
N ASP A 264 5.81 2.25 29.02
CA ASP A 264 6.13 2.61 30.41
C ASP A 264 7.64 2.50 30.66
N GLU A 265 8.29 1.45 30.14
CA GLU A 265 9.73 1.28 30.20
C GLU A 265 10.47 2.45 29.50
N ALA A 266 10.08 2.79 28.27
CA ALA A 266 10.66 3.89 27.51
C ALA A 266 10.49 5.23 28.26
N ARG A 267 9.30 5.49 28.80
CA ARG A 267 9.03 6.69 29.64
C ARG A 267 9.88 6.71 30.91
N SER A 268 10.02 5.57 31.60
CA SER A 268 10.84 5.46 32.80
C SER A 268 12.33 5.73 32.53
N LYS A 269 12.81 5.41 31.33
CA LYS A 269 14.16 5.73 30.84
C LYS A 269 14.31 7.16 30.31
N GLY A 270 13.28 7.99 30.49
CA GLY A 270 13.35 9.43 30.22
C GLY A 270 12.78 9.88 28.88
N ALA A 271 12.13 8.99 28.10
CA ALA A 271 11.50 9.39 26.84
C ALA A 271 10.44 10.49 27.07
N ARG A 272 10.59 11.60 26.34
CA ARG A 272 9.64 12.73 26.34
C ARG A 272 8.65 12.64 25.19
N VAL A 273 9.05 12.01 24.12
CA VAL A 273 8.20 11.65 22.98
C VAL A 273 8.28 10.14 22.78
N VAL A 274 7.13 9.48 22.60
CA VAL A 274 7.03 8.05 22.28
C VAL A 274 6.24 7.90 20.99
N VAL A 275 6.88 7.35 19.98
CA VAL A 275 6.28 7.05 18.68
C VAL A 275 6.28 5.54 18.47
N VAL A 276 5.15 4.99 18.02
CA VAL A 276 5.06 3.62 17.54
C VAL A 276 5.13 3.62 16.02
N LEU A 277 6.12 2.95 15.46
CA LEU A 277 6.24 2.65 14.05
C LEU A 277 5.53 1.31 13.82
N SER A 278 4.34 1.35 13.20
CA SER A 278 3.40 0.25 13.20
C SER A 278 3.11 -0.29 11.79
N HIS A 279 3.01 -1.60 11.69
CA HIS A 279 2.49 -2.28 10.49
C HIS A 279 1.19 -3.05 10.78
N ASN A 280 0.37 -2.60 11.73
CA ASN A 280 -0.87 -3.28 12.11
C ASN A 280 -2.03 -3.06 11.11
N GLY A 281 -2.07 -1.92 10.46
CA GLY A 281 -3.23 -1.41 9.74
C GLY A 281 -4.00 -0.34 10.52
N MET A 282 -4.68 0.57 9.79
CA MET A 282 -5.19 1.82 10.35
C MET A 282 -6.24 1.61 11.44
N ASP A 283 -7.24 0.72 11.23
CA ASP A 283 -8.29 0.47 12.22
C ASP A 283 -7.75 -0.19 13.50
N VAL A 284 -6.74 -1.07 13.34
CA VAL A 284 -6.03 -1.71 14.45
C VAL A 284 -5.26 -0.66 15.27
N ASP A 285 -4.56 0.25 14.59
CA ASP A 285 -3.81 1.32 15.22
C ASP A 285 -4.72 2.33 15.96
N LEU A 286 -5.89 2.66 15.40
CA LEU A 286 -6.90 3.49 16.07
C LEU A 286 -7.40 2.81 17.36
N LYS A 287 -7.62 1.50 17.32
CA LYS A 287 -8.00 0.75 18.53
C LYS A 287 -6.86 0.72 19.54
N MET A 288 -5.63 0.41 19.13
CA MET A 288 -4.46 0.40 20.02
C MET A 288 -4.25 1.76 20.69
N ALA A 289 -4.35 2.85 19.92
CA ALA A 289 -4.27 4.22 20.42
C ALA A 289 -5.30 4.53 21.51
N SER A 290 -6.50 3.93 21.45
CA SER A 290 -7.55 4.10 22.44
C SER A 290 -7.31 3.31 23.73
N ARG A 291 -6.46 2.28 23.69
CA ARG A 291 -6.25 1.34 24.82
C ARG A 291 -4.92 1.55 25.53
N VAL A 292 -3.89 1.95 24.79
CA VAL A 292 -2.53 2.15 25.34
C VAL A 292 -2.31 3.63 25.61
N SER A 293 -1.86 3.95 26.82
CA SER A 293 -1.58 5.31 27.25
C SER A 293 -0.10 5.66 27.08
N GLY A 294 0.19 6.95 26.89
CA GLY A 294 1.58 7.42 26.85
C GLY A 294 2.25 7.34 25.48
N ILE A 295 1.53 6.97 24.42
CA ILE A 295 1.97 7.07 23.03
C ILE A 295 1.58 8.46 22.50
N ASP A 296 2.55 9.22 21.97
CA ASP A 296 2.28 10.53 21.35
C ASP A 296 1.79 10.37 19.89
N ALA A 297 2.39 9.44 19.13
CA ALA A 297 1.93 9.12 17.77
C ALA A 297 2.12 7.65 17.42
N ILE A 298 1.21 7.15 16.55
CA ILE A 298 1.37 5.89 15.81
C ILE A 298 1.50 6.25 14.32
N LEU A 299 2.62 5.86 13.72
CA LEU A 299 2.90 5.97 12.30
C LEU A 299 2.63 4.61 11.67
N GLY A 300 1.46 4.47 11.03
CA GLY A 300 0.91 3.20 10.59
C GLY A 300 1.27 2.83 9.15
N GLY A 301 1.13 1.55 8.84
CA GLY A 301 1.31 0.94 7.51
C GLY A 301 0.24 -0.11 7.21
N HIS A 302 0.53 -1.07 6.33
CA HIS A 302 -0.26 -2.25 5.96
C HIS A 302 -1.54 -1.97 5.16
N THR A 303 -2.39 -1.05 5.58
CA THR A 303 -3.67 -0.79 4.90
C THR A 303 -3.54 0.14 3.69
N HIS A 304 -2.33 0.68 3.44
CA HIS A 304 -2.02 1.57 2.30
C HIS A 304 -2.86 2.85 2.29
N ASP A 305 -3.37 3.28 3.44
CA ASP A 305 -4.20 4.47 3.54
C ASP A 305 -3.36 5.74 3.44
N GLY A 306 -3.55 6.54 2.40
CA GLY A 306 -3.00 7.87 2.33
C GLY A 306 -3.80 8.82 3.23
N MET A 307 -3.34 9.07 4.46
CA MET A 307 -4.04 9.93 5.42
C MET A 307 -3.64 11.39 5.25
N PRO A 308 -4.44 12.24 4.55
CA PRO A 308 -4.08 13.67 4.37
C PRO A 308 -4.18 14.47 5.66
N VAL A 309 -4.91 13.96 6.65
CA VAL A 309 -5.07 14.54 7.99
C VAL A 309 -4.88 13.44 9.04
N ALA A 310 -4.28 13.79 10.17
CA ALA A 310 -4.07 12.87 11.27
C ALA A 310 -5.38 12.60 12.03
N SER A 311 -5.59 11.36 12.46
CA SER A 311 -6.64 11.00 13.42
C SER A 311 -6.15 11.22 14.86
N ILE A 312 -6.98 11.83 15.68
CA ILE A 312 -6.67 12.08 17.10
C ILE A 312 -7.54 11.18 17.96
N VAL A 313 -6.91 10.27 18.68
CA VAL A 313 -7.59 9.27 19.50
C VAL A 313 -7.40 9.60 20.99
N ALA A 314 -8.50 9.77 21.70
CA ALA A 314 -8.48 9.94 23.15
C ALA A 314 -8.29 8.60 23.87
N ASN A 315 -7.49 8.59 24.95
CA ASN A 315 -7.29 7.44 25.82
C ASN A 315 -7.19 7.89 27.30
N LYS A 316 -6.97 6.95 28.23
CA LYS A 316 -6.90 7.26 29.67
C LYS A 316 -5.76 8.21 30.04
N GLY A 317 -4.68 8.25 29.26
CA GLY A 317 -3.49 9.07 29.53
C GLY A 317 -3.46 10.39 28.77
N GLY A 318 -4.44 10.66 27.89
CA GLY A 318 -4.47 11.85 27.04
C GLY A 318 -4.97 11.57 25.63
N LYS A 319 -4.15 11.84 24.63
CA LYS A 319 -4.47 11.62 23.23
C LYS A 319 -3.26 11.07 22.45
N THR A 320 -3.53 10.27 21.46
CA THR A 320 -2.53 9.74 20.51
C THR A 320 -2.88 10.17 19.10
N ILE A 321 -1.89 10.62 18.35
CA ILE A 321 -1.99 10.95 16.92
C ILE A 321 -1.80 9.64 16.13
N VAL A 322 -2.69 9.35 15.17
CA VAL A 322 -2.57 8.17 14.31
C VAL A 322 -2.58 8.61 12.85
N THR A 323 -1.59 8.15 12.08
CA THR A 323 -1.41 8.48 10.66
C THR A 323 -1.02 7.26 9.86
N ASN A 324 -1.12 7.35 8.51
CA ASN A 324 -0.60 6.35 7.58
C ASN A 324 -0.10 7.07 6.31
N ALA A 325 1.05 6.65 5.78
CA ALA A 325 1.71 7.33 4.67
C ALA A 325 1.43 6.69 3.30
N GLY A 326 0.31 5.97 3.16
CA GLY A 326 -0.09 5.35 1.90
C GLY A 326 0.80 4.20 1.47
N SER A 327 1.23 4.17 0.20
CA SER A 327 2.01 3.04 -0.34
C SER A 327 2.86 3.44 -1.57
N ASN A 328 3.63 2.47 -2.10
CA ASN A 328 4.38 2.54 -3.36
C ASN A 328 5.39 3.71 -3.44
N GLY A 329 5.85 4.21 -2.29
CA GLY A 329 6.76 5.35 -2.24
C GLY A 329 6.19 6.66 -2.78
N LYS A 330 4.86 6.72 -2.99
CA LYS A 330 4.19 7.90 -3.59
C LYS A 330 3.86 9.00 -2.60
N PHE A 331 4.07 8.76 -1.30
CA PHE A 331 3.91 9.76 -0.25
C PHE A 331 5.09 9.76 0.71
N LEU A 332 5.33 10.93 1.29
CA LEU A 332 6.17 11.12 2.47
C LEU A 332 5.36 11.91 3.51
N ALA A 333 5.13 11.33 4.67
CA ALA A 333 4.52 12.03 5.78
C ALA A 333 5.58 12.82 6.56
N VAL A 334 5.20 14.00 7.04
CA VAL A 334 6.00 14.87 7.91
C VAL A 334 5.19 15.11 9.18
N LEU A 335 5.74 14.71 10.32
CA LEU A 335 5.16 14.96 11.64
C LEU A 335 6.17 15.76 12.48
N ASP A 336 5.86 17.01 12.70
CA ASP A 336 6.65 17.93 13.53
C ASP A 336 5.97 18.13 14.88
N PHE A 337 6.72 17.99 15.99
CA PHE A 337 6.28 18.27 17.36
C PHE A 337 6.96 19.50 17.92
N ASP A 338 6.18 20.33 18.63
CA ASP A 338 6.65 21.35 19.55
C ASP A 338 6.67 20.78 20.98
N VAL A 339 7.85 20.43 21.46
CA VAL A 339 8.04 19.83 22.78
C VAL A 339 8.54 20.89 23.76
N LYS A 340 7.73 21.17 24.80
CA LYS A 340 8.00 22.14 25.87
C LYS A 340 7.83 21.46 27.22
N ASP A 341 8.70 21.75 28.15
CA ASP A 341 8.65 21.20 29.53
C ASP A 341 8.52 19.67 29.55
N GLY A 342 9.17 18.99 28.57
CA GLY A 342 9.16 17.55 28.45
C GLY A 342 7.84 16.93 27.98
N LYS A 343 6.94 17.71 27.38
CA LYS A 343 5.65 17.26 26.82
C LYS A 343 5.45 17.81 25.42
N VAL A 344 4.73 17.07 24.59
CA VAL A 344 4.24 17.55 23.30
C VAL A 344 3.17 18.62 23.56
N ALA A 345 3.51 19.88 23.29
CA ALA A 345 2.60 21.01 23.44
C ALA A 345 1.70 21.19 22.22
N ASP A 346 2.26 21.00 21.02
CA ASP A 346 1.54 21.11 19.73
C ASP A 346 2.22 20.26 18.66
N PHE A 347 1.55 20.06 17.52
CA PHE A 347 2.10 19.31 16.39
C PHE A 347 1.60 19.85 15.05
N ARG A 348 2.35 19.55 14.00
CA ARG A 348 1.92 19.70 12.61
C ARG A 348 2.13 18.42 11.83
N TYR A 349 1.14 18.07 11.01
CA TYR A 349 1.19 16.91 10.14
C TYR A 349 0.94 17.31 8.68
N ARG A 350 1.70 16.71 7.76
CA ARG A 350 1.52 16.84 6.32
C ARG A 350 1.78 15.49 5.66
N LEU A 351 0.94 15.12 4.70
CA LEU A 351 1.20 14.03 3.77
C LEU A 351 1.52 14.63 2.40
N LEU A 352 2.76 14.44 1.96
CA LEU A 352 3.29 15.04 0.73
C LEU A 352 3.33 14.00 -0.37
N PRO A 353 2.58 14.15 -1.47
CA PRO A 353 2.72 13.27 -2.62
C PRO A 353 4.04 13.53 -3.34
N VAL A 354 4.69 12.45 -3.79
CA VAL A 354 5.94 12.49 -4.55
C VAL A 354 5.61 12.49 -6.04
N PHE A 355 5.71 13.64 -6.71
CA PHE A 355 5.47 13.76 -8.15
C PHE A 355 6.78 13.78 -8.93
N ALA A 356 6.96 12.83 -9.84
CA ALA A 356 8.19 12.66 -10.62
C ALA A 356 8.46 13.79 -11.62
N ASN A 357 7.44 14.52 -12.04
CA ASN A 357 7.58 15.68 -12.94
C ASN A 357 7.74 17.02 -12.23
N ILE A 358 7.66 17.04 -10.89
CA ILE A 358 7.83 18.24 -10.07
C ILE A 358 9.13 18.19 -9.26
N LEU A 359 9.42 17.05 -8.65
CA LEU A 359 10.68 16.80 -7.92
C LEU A 359 11.73 16.31 -8.90
N ALA A 360 12.88 16.93 -8.94
CA ALA A 360 14.02 16.40 -9.69
C ALA A 360 14.47 15.06 -9.12
N ALA A 361 14.92 14.13 -9.95
CA ALA A 361 15.53 12.89 -9.48
C ALA A 361 16.87 13.18 -8.79
N ASP A 362 17.13 12.58 -7.63
CA ASP A 362 18.46 12.58 -7.02
C ASP A 362 19.40 11.73 -7.88
N PRO A 363 20.52 12.31 -8.38
CA PRO A 363 21.41 11.62 -9.33
C PRO A 363 22.10 10.41 -8.72
N THR A 364 22.36 10.40 -7.41
CA THR A 364 23.03 9.29 -6.72
C THR A 364 22.08 8.09 -6.60
N MET A 365 20.84 8.36 -6.21
CA MET A 365 19.80 7.33 -6.13
C MET A 365 19.45 6.81 -7.52
N ASP A 366 19.34 7.68 -8.53
CA ASP A 366 19.05 7.28 -9.91
C ASP A 366 20.15 6.37 -10.48
N ALA A 367 21.42 6.70 -10.23
CA ALA A 367 22.57 5.85 -10.59
C ALA A 367 22.53 4.48 -9.88
N LEU A 368 22.15 4.43 -8.59
CA LEU A 368 21.98 3.17 -7.88
C LEU A 368 20.86 2.34 -8.51
N ILE A 369 19.70 2.93 -8.79
CA ILE A 369 18.56 2.27 -9.43
C ILE A 369 18.97 1.70 -10.79
N ALA A 370 19.67 2.50 -11.61
CA ALA A 370 20.18 2.06 -12.92
C ALA A 370 21.14 0.86 -12.77
N LYS A 371 22.05 0.89 -11.79
CA LYS A 371 22.98 -0.21 -11.51
C LYS A 371 22.24 -1.49 -11.09
N ILE A 372 21.27 -1.39 -10.18
CA ILE A 372 20.46 -2.53 -9.71
C ILE A 372 19.72 -3.17 -10.89
N ARG A 373 19.13 -2.35 -11.75
CA ARG A 373 18.27 -2.80 -12.83
C ARG A 373 19.01 -3.29 -14.06
N ALA A 374 20.23 -2.83 -14.30
CA ALA A 374 21.00 -3.13 -15.51
C ALA A 374 21.03 -4.62 -15.93
N PRO A 375 21.20 -5.60 -15.02
CA PRO A 375 21.16 -7.02 -15.36
C PRO A 375 19.80 -7.52 -15.83
N TYR A 376 18.73 -6.81 -15.54
CA TYR A 376 17.34 -7.24 -15.71
C TYR A 376 16.55 -6.38 -16.71
N GLU A 377 17.07 -5.22 -17.14
CA GLU A 377 16.32 -4.21 -17.88
C GLU A 377 15.72 -4.76 -19.18
N ALA A 378 16.48 -5.53 -19.96
CA ALA A 378 15.98 -6.14 -21.19
C ALA A 378 14.80 -7.12 -20.93
N LYS A 379 14.87 -7.88 -19.82
CA LYS A 379 13.81 -8.81 -19.43
C LYS A 379 12.59 -8.06 -18.89
N LEU A 380 12.79 -7.00 -18.12
CA LEU A 380 11.71 -6.18 -17.56
C LEU A 380 10.94 -5.42 -18.66
N ALA A 381 11.67 -4.88 -19.63
CA ALA A 381 11.10 -4.13 -20.76
C ALA A 381 10.42 -5.02 -21.82
N GLU A 382 10.45 -6.36 -21.69
CA GLU A 382 9.79 -7.25 -22.64
C GLU A 382 8.29 -6.92 -22.75
N LYS A 383 7.88 -6.49 -23.94
CA LYS A 383 6.49 -6.20 -24.25
C LYS A 383 5.70 -7.49 -24.40
N LEU A 384 4.65 -7.66 -23.61
CA LEU A 384 3.76 -8.82 -23.65
C LEU A 384 2.49 -8.51 -24.45
N ALA A 385 1.94 -7.30 -24.32
CA ALA A 385 0.75 -6.82 -25.02
C ALA A 385 0.65 -5.29 -24.93
N VAL A 386 -0.45 -4.72 -25.47
CA VAL A 386 -0.90 -3.34 -25.26
C VAL A 386 -2.30 -3.39 -24.67
N THR A 387 -2.59 -2.60 -23.64
CA THR A 387 -3.95 -2.50 -23.11
C THR A 387 -4.76 -1.43 -23.83
N GLU A 388 -6.00 -1.73 -24.22
CA GLU A 388 -6.93 -0.73 -24.77
C GLU A 388 -7.67 0.04 -23.67
N GLY A 389 -7.71 -0.48 -22.47
CA GLY A 389 -8.38 0.14 -21.32
C GLY A 389 -7.46 0.40 -20.15
N LEU A 390 -8.02 1.02 -19.11
CA LEU A 390 -7.32 1.26 -17.85
C LEU A 390 -7.13 -0.07 -17.11
N LEU A 391 -5.88 -0.39 -16.68
CA LEU A 391 -5.60 -1.51 -15.80
C LEU A 391 -5.17 -0.97 -14.42
N TYR A 392 -5.87 -1.40 -13.37
CA TYR A 392 -5.62 -0.99 -11.98
C TYR A 392 -6.02 -2.10 -11.00
N ARG A 393 -5.55 -2.01 -9.77
CA ARG A 393 -5.87 -2.97 -8.70
C ARG A 393 -6.72 -2.36 -7.59
N ARG A 394 -6.35 -1.25 -7.02
CA ARG A 394 -6.83 -0.78 -5.71
C ARG A 394 -8.35 -0.66 -5.53
N GLY A 395 -8.83 -1.20 -4.37
CA GLY A 395 -10.21 -1.26 -3.89
C GLY A 395 -10.48 -2.54 -3.12
N ASN A 396 -11.55 -2.60 -2.33
CA ASN A 396 -11.89 -3.81 -1.56
C ASN A 396 -12.22 -5.03 -2.44
N PHE A 397 -12.58 -4.80 -3.71
CA PHE A 397 -12.95 -5.83 -4.67
C PHE A 397 -12.04 -5.78 -5.91
N ASN A 398 -12.41 -6.50 -6.98
CA ASN A 398 -11.62 -6.55 -8.20
C ASN A 398 -11.35 -5.16 -8.79
N GLY A 399 -10.12 -4.96 -9.29
CA GLY A 399 -9.81 -3.97 -10.31
C GLY A 399 -9.66 -4.61 -11.68
N SER A 400 -9.54 -3.82 -12.75
CA SER A 400 -9.40 -4.35 -14.12
C SER A 400 -8.09 -5.10 -14.34
N GLY A 401 -7.01 -4.75 -13.61
CA GLY A 401 -5.76 -5.50 -13.61
C GLY A 401 -5.92 -6.87 -12.94
N ASP A 402 -6.67 -6.94 -11.83
CA ASP A 402 -6.98 -8.23 -11.19
C ASP A 402 -7.90 -9.08 -12.08
N GLN A 403 -8.87 -8.46 -12.75
CA GLN A 403 -9.75 -9.17 -13.69
C GLN A 403 -8.94 -9.82 -14.82
N LEU A 404 -7.93 -9.13 -15.35
CA LEU A 404 -7.03 -9.70 -16.35
C LEU A 404 -6.31 -10.96 -15.85
N LEU A 405 -5.80 -10.94 -14.60
CA LEU A 405 -5.16 -12.11 -13.98
C LEU A 405 -6.14 -13.27 -13.81
N LEU A 406 -7.36 -12.99 -13.35
CA LEU A 406 -8.41 -13.99 -13.17
C LEU A 406 -8.82 -14.63 -14.49
N ASP A 407 -9.05 -13.82 -15.53
CA ASP A 407 -9.39 -14.29 -16.87
C ASP A 407 -8.29 -15.18 -17.46
N ALA A 408 -7.03 -14.78 -17.29
CA ALA A 408 -5.90 -15.56 -17.76
C ALA A 408 -5.81 -16.93 -17.06
N MET A 409 -5.97 -16.95 -15.73
CA MET A 409 -5.97 -18.22 -14.98
C MET A 409 -7.12 -19.13 -15.38
N MET A 410 -8.34 -18.59 -15.55
CA MET A 410 -9.50 -19.37 -15.97
C MET A 410 -9.30 -19.97 -17.37
N ASP A 411 -8.91 -19.14 -18.34
CA ASP A 411 -8.77 -19.54 -19.73
C ASP A 411 -7.62 -20.57 -19.90
N VAL A 412 -6.46 -20.34 -19.27
CA VAL A 412 -5.27 -21.21 -19.44
C VAL A 412 -5.41 -22.53 -18.68
N GLN A 413 -6.00 -22.52 -17.50
CA GLN A 413 -6.13 -23.72 -16.66
C GLN A 413 -7.47 -24.45 -16.86
N GLY A 414 -8.41 -23.91 -17.65
CA GLY A 414 -9.73 -24.50 -17.86
C GLY A 414 -10.54 -24.53 -16.57
N ALA A 415 -10.44 -23.48 -15.76
CA ALA A 415 -11.14 -23.37 -14.48
C ALA A 415 -12.53 -22.75 -14.67
N GLU A 416 -13.47 -23.14 -13.79
CA GLU A 416 -14.82 -22.58 -13.74
C GLU A 416 -14.87 -21.28 -12.94
N ILE A 417 -14.01 -21.17 -11.91
CA ILE A 417 -13.88 -20.06 -10.98
C ILE A 417 -12.38 -19.76 -10.80
N ALA A 418 -12.04 -18.51 -10.59
CA ALA A 418 -10.67 -18.14 -10.21
C ALA A 418 -10.67 -17.27 -8.94
N PHE A 419 -9.66 -17.50 -8.10
CA PHE A 419 -9.33 -16.69 -6.95
C PHE A 419 -7.93 -16.08 -7.09
N SER A 420 -7.82 -14.79 -6.82
CA SER A 420 -6.54 -14.11 -6.68
C SER A 420 -6.49 -13.45 -5.30
N PRO A 421 -5.36 -13.50 -4.60
CA PRO A 421 -5.25 -12.88 -3.27
C PRO A 421 -5.66 -11.42 -3.27
N GLY A 422 -6.17 -10.94 -2.17
CA GLY A 422 -6.52 -9.54 -1.93
C GLY A 422 -5.30 -8.64 -1.70
N PHE A 423 -4.24 -8.82 -2.50
CA PHE A 423 -3.05 -7.98 -2.43
C PHE A 423 -3.35 -6.55 -2.87
N ARG A 424 -2.65 -5.58 -2.26
CA ARG A 424 -2.89 -4.15 -2.48
C ARG A 424 -1.82 -3.47 -3.32
N TRP A 425 -0.61 -4.05 -3.43
CA TRP A 425 0.44 -3.50 -4.26
C TRP A 425 0.18 -3.75 -5.76
N GLY A 426 0.88 -3.05 -6.60
CA GLY A 426 0.76 -3.09 -8.04
C GLY A 426 0.80 -1.70 -8.64
N THR A 427 0.74 -1.62 -9.96
CA THR A 427 0.81 -0.37 -10.69
C THR A 427 -0.37 -0.24 -11.65
N THR A 428 -0.61 0.98 -12.14
CA THR A 428 -1.72 1.28 -13.05
C THR A 428 -1.18 1.52 -14.46
N LEU A 429 -1.84 0.97 -15.49
CA LEU A 429 -1.59 1.30 -16.90
C LEU A 429 -2.76 2.09 -17.47
N LEU A 430 -2.42 3.17 -18.18
CA LEU A 430 -3.38 3.96 -18.96
C LEU A 430 -3.70 3.26 -20.30
N PRO A 431 -4.86 3.53 -20.92
CA PRO A 431 -5.18 3.01 -22.24
C PRO A 431 -4.09 3.35 -23.26
N GLY A 432 -3.72 2.37 -24.09
CA GLY A 432 -2.66 2.45 -25.07
C GLY A 432 -1.25 2.18 -24.55
N GLN A 433 -1.07 1.97 -23.26
CA GLN A 433 0.24 1.62 -22.70
C GLN A 433 0.59 0.13 -22.88
N GLU A 434 1.86 -0.15 -22.90
CA GLU A 434 2.39 -1.51 -22.99
C GLU A 434 2.23 -2.25 -21.67
N ILE A 435 1.71 -3.46 -21.73
CA ILE A 435 1.81 -4.46 -20.68
C ILE A 435 3.18 -5.10 -20.84
N THR A 436 4.13 -4.68 -20.01
CA THR A 436 5.49 -5.24 -19.97
C THR A 436 5.59 -6.37 -18.95
N ARG A 437 6.67 -7.14 -19.03
CA ARG A 437 6.99 -8.11 -17.96
C ARG A 437 7.13 -7.42 -16.60
N GLU A 438 7.70 -6.21 -16.56
CA GLU A 438 7.80 -5.44 -15.33
C GLU A 438 6.42 -5.20 -14.70
N TRP A 439 5.47 -4.65 -15.48
CA TRP A 439 4.12 -4.44 -14.98
C TRP A 439 3.47 -5.73 -14.45
N LEU A 440 3.61 -6.83 -15.19
CA LEU A 440 3.06 -8.12 -14.76
C LEU A 440 3.69 -8.60 -13.45
N MET A 441 5.00 -8.43 -13.30
CA MET A 441 5.71 -8.77 -12.08
C MET A 441 5.35 -7.83 -10.91
N ASP A 442 5.14 -6.53 -11.16
CA ASP A 442 4.63 -5.60 -10.15
C ASP A 442 3.25 -6.01 -9.60
N MET A 443 2.47 -6.74 -10.39
CA MET A 443 1.17 -7.28 -9.99
C MET A 443 1.26 -8.64 -9.27
N THR A 444 2.35 -9.40 -9.46
CA THR A 444 2.38 -10.83 -9.13
C THR A 444 3.63 -11.32 -8.41
N ALA A 445 4.69 -10.51 -8.32
CA ALA A 445 5.96 -10.95 -7.74
C ALA A 445 5.87 -11.16 -6.23
N THR A 446 5.82 -12.40 -5.81
CA THR A 446 5.97 -12.83 -4.41
C THR A 446 6.86 -14.06 -4.33
N THR A 447 7.33 -14.39 -3.13
CA THR A 447 8.20 -15.56 -2.90
C THR A 447 7.48 -16.90 -3.03
N TYR A 448 6.14 -16.91 -3.10
CA TYR A 448 5.29 -18.11 -3.24
C TYR A 448 4.19 -17.94 -4.30
N SER A 449 4.51 -17.37 -5.44
CA SER A 449 3.60 -16.97 -6.53
C SER A 449 3.09 -18.12 -7.42
N TYR A 450 3.03 -19.34 -6.92
CA TYR A 450 2.63 -20.51 -7.71
C TYR A 450 1.14 -20.48 -8.06
N ALA A 451 0.82 -20.75 -9.33
CA ALA A 451 -0.54 -20.97 -9.79
C ALA A 451 -1.04 -22.36 -9.35
N THR A 452 -2.29 -22.45 -8.94
CA THR A 452 -2.93 -23.70 -8.52
C THR A 452 -4.22 -23.95 -9.28
N LEU A 453 -4.62 -25.23 -9.39
CA LEU A 453 -5.94 -25.63 -9.85
C LEU A 453 -6.46 -26.66 -8.85
N THR A 454 -7.43 -26.27 -8.03
CA THR A 454 -7.91 -27.05 -6.88
C THR A 454 -9.40 -27.37 -7.04
N PRO A 455 -9.81 -28.65 -6.88
CA PRO A 455 -11.24 -28.96 -6.77
C PRO A 455 -11.78 -28.50 -5.42
N MET A 456 -12.84 -27.67 -5.45
CA MET A 456 -13.50 -27.16 -4.24
C MET A 456 -15.01 -27.35 -4.34
N THR A 457 -15.66 -27.75 -3.25
CA THR A 457 -17.13 -27.77 -3.18
C THR A 457 -17.68 -26.34 -3.10
N GLY A 458 -18.94 -26.14 -3.50
CA GLY A 458 -19.58 -24.82 -3.35
C GLY A 458 -19.62 -24.35 -1.90
N GLU A 459 -19.73 -25.27 -0.93
CA GLU A 459 -19.63 -24.96 0.50
C GLU A 459 -18.22 -24.46 0.89
N THR A 460 -17.17 -25.14 0.41
CA THR A 460 -15.77 -24.71 0.64
C THR A 460 -15.54 -23.32 0.04
N ILE A 461 -16.04 -23.06 -1.17
CA ILE A 461 -15.94 -21.74 -1.82
C ILE A 461 -16.60 -20.67 -0.94
N LYS A 462 -17.80 -20.94 -0.41
CA LYS A 462 -18.47 -20.01 0.51
C LYS A 462 -17.65 -19.78 1.77
N THR A 463 -17.11 -20.83 2.37
CA THR A 463 -16.29 -20.74 3.59
C THR A 463 -15.06 -19.85 3.38
N VAL A 464 -14.35 -20.00 2.27
CA VAL A 464 -13.20 -19.16 1.92
C VAL A 464 -13.60 -17.69 1.80
N LEU A 465 -14.72 -17.39 1.11
CA LEU A 465 -15.21 -16.02 0.97
C LEU A 465 -15.65 -15.39 2.31
N GLU A 466 -16.30 -16.16 3.17
CA GLU A 466 -16.72 -15.72 4.51
C GLU A 466 -15.52 -15.45 5.43
N ASP A 467 -14.52 -16.32 5.40
CA ASP A 467 -13.30 -16.18 6.20
C ASP A 467 -12.52 -14.91 5.80
N VAL A 468 -12.31 -14.72 4.49
CA VAL A 468 -11.65 -13.50 4.00
C VAL A 468 -12.48 -12.25 4.29
N ALA A 469 -13.83 -12.34 4.19
CA ALA A 469 -14.69 -11.22 4.56
C ALA A 469 -14.60 -10.88 6.06
N ASP A 470 -14.38 -11.86 6.93
CA ASP A 470 -14.16 -11.60 8.37
C ASP A 470 -12.84 -10.91 8.64
N ASN A 471 -11.80 -11.23 7.88
CA ASN A 471 -10.51 -10.54 7.98
C ASN A 471 -10.57 -9.03 7.67
N LEU A 472 -11.58 -8.60 6.90
CA LEU A 472 -11.77 -7.18 6.56
C LEU A 472 -12.85 -6.51 7.40
N PHE A 473 -13.92 -7.24 7.69
CA PHE A 473 -15.18 -6.68 8.18
C PHE A 473 -15.56 -7.20 9.58
N ASN A 474 -14.60 -7.73 10.33
CA ASN A 474 -14.84 -8.02 11.73
C ASN A 474 -15.11 -6.72 12.49
N PRO A 475 -16.18 -6.63 13.31
CA PRO A 475 -16.49 -5.41 14.07
C PRO A 475 -15.41 -5.06 15.12
N ASP A 476 -14.58 -6.02 15.52
CA ASP A 476 -13.40 -5.78 16.35
C ASP A 476 -12.14 -5.69 15.48
N PRO A 477 -11.50 -4.50 15.39
CA PRO A 477 -10.29 -4.31 14.57
C PRO A 477 -9.14 -5.27 14.88
N TYR A 478 -9.04 -5.79 16.10
CA TYR A 478 -7.97 -6.75 16.45
C TYR A 478 -8.15 -8.13 15.82
N TYR A 479 -9.24 -8.38 15.12
CA TYR A 479 -9.45 -9.55 14.27
C TYR A 479 -9.38 -9.21 12.77
N GLN A 480 -9.17 -7.95 12.41
CA GLN A 480 -8.98 -7.54 11.02
C GLN A 480 -7.53 -7.74 10.61
N GLN A 481 -7.26 -8.79 9.87
CA GLN A 481 -5.91 -9.04 9.32
C GLN A 481 -5.58 -8.09 8.16
N GLY A 482 -6.55 -7.30 7.66
CA GLY A 482 -6.39 -6.40 6.53
C GLY A 482 -6.33 -7.15 5.19
N GLY A 483 -5.67 -6.55 4.21
CA GLY A 483 -5.79 -6.98 2.82
C GLY A 483 -7.07 -6.45 2.18
N ASP A 484 -7.37 -6.90 0.98
CA ASP A 484 -8.67 -6.71 0.32
C ASP A 484 -9.39 -8.06 0.25
N MET A 485 -10.66 -8.07 -0.21
CA MET A 485 -11.34 -9.33 -0.51
C MET A 485 -10.53 -10.14 -1.53
N VAL A 486 -10.58 -11.46 -1.41
CA VAL A 486 -10.11 -12.31 -2.49
C VAL A 486 -10.76 -11.86 -3.80
N ARG A 487 -9.96 -11.67 -4.83
CA ARG A 487 -10.44 -11.29 -6.16
C ARG A 487 -11.08 -12.52 -6.79
N VAL A 488 -12.28 -12.34 -7.36
CA VAL A 488 -13.10 -13.48 -7.81
C VAL A 488 -13.38 -13.36 -9.29
N GLY A 489 -13.09 -14.42 -10.05
CA GLY A 489 -13.44 -14.57 -11.46
C GLY A 489 -14.50 -15.67 -11.63
N GLY A 490 -15.44 -15.46 -12.56
CA GLY A 490 -16.49 -16.44 -12.93
C GLY A 490 -17.68 -16.53 -11.97
N LEU A 491 -17.51 -16.27 -10.70
CA LEU A 491 -18.54 -16.38 -9.67
C LEU A 491 -19.12 -15.01 -9.32
N GLN A 492 -20.42 -14.86 -9.37
CA GLN A 492 -21.19 -13.71 -8.87
C GLN A 492 -21.69 -14.00 -7.46
N TYR A 493 -21.73 -13.00 -6.59
CA TYR A 493 -22.26 -13.13 -5.22
C TYR A 493 -22.72 -11.79 -4.65
N THR A 494 -23.50 -11.86 -3.58
CA THR A 494 -23.88 -10.69 -2.77
C THR A 494 -23.10 -10.72 -1.47
N ILE A 495 -22.60 -9.56 -1.03
CA ILE A 495 -21.88 -9.40 0.24
C ILE A 495 -22.54 -8.33 1.11
N ASP A 496 -22.76 -8.66 2.38
CA ASP A 496 -23.12 -7.74 3.45
C ASP A 496 -21.98 -7.65 4.47
N PRO A 497 -21.12 -6.62 4.39
CA PRO A 497 -20.00 -6.45 5.32
C PRO A 497 -20.42 -6.33 6.80
N THR A 498 -21.66 -5.94 7.07
CA THR A 498 -22.17 -5.71 8.43
C THR A 498 -22.78 -6.95 9.06
N ALA A 499 -23.05 -7.99 8.28
CA ALA A 499 -23.58 -9.25 8.78
C ALA A 499 -22.54 -10.01 9.62
N ALA A 500 -23.01 -10.93 10.45
CA ALA A 500 -22.14 -11.83 11.19
C ALA A 500 -21.40 -12.79 10.23
N MET A 501 -20.21 -13.24 10.63
CA MET A 501 -19.45 -14.26 9.92
C MET A 501 -20.33 -15.48 9.59
N GLY A 502 -20.20 -16.01 8.39
CA GLY A 502 -21.03 -17.10 7.84
C GLY A 502 -22.34 -16.64 7.18
N LYS A 503 -22.71 -15.34 7.33
CA LYS A 503 -23.92 -14.73 6.76
C LYS A 503 -23.62 -13.54 5.84
N ARG A 504 -22.34 -13.20 5.64
CA ARG A 504 -21.95 -12.08 4.79
C ARG A 504 -22.09 -12.41 3.30
N ILE A 505 -21.84 -13.66 2.91
CA ILE A 505 -21.82 -14.09 1.50
C ILE A 505 -23.12 -14.85 1.18
N THR A 506 -23.88 -14.32 0.23
CA THR A 506 -25.18 -14.86 -0.19
C THR A 506 -25.33 -14.82 -1.71
N ASP A 507 -26.37 -15.44 -2.24
CA ASP A 507 -26.75 -15.42 -3.67
C ASP A 507 -25.57 -15.70 -4.63
N MET A 508 -24.77 -16.72 -4.30
CA MET A 508 -23.67 -17.14 -5.16
C MET A 508 -24.18 -17.79 -6.44
N ARG A 509 -23.71 -17.32 -7.61
CA ARG A 509 -24.13 -17.78 -8.92
C ARG A 509 -22.92 -18.00 -9.85
N LEU A 510 -22.94 -19.13 -10.54
CA LEU A 510 -22.03 -19.44 -11.62
C LEU A 510 -22.80 -19.51 -12.94
N ASN A 511 -22.44 -18.69 -13.93
CA ASN A 511 -23.17 -18.59 -15.20
C ASN A 511 -24.69 -18.36 -15.02
N GLY A 512 -25.08 -17.52 -14.06
CA GLY A 512 -26.47 -17.18 -13.74
C GLY A 512 -27.24 -18.23 -12.93
N LYS A 513 -26.67 -19.43 -12.71
CA LYS A 513 -27.31 -20.50 -11.90
C LYS A 513 -26.79 -20.45 -10.47
N PRO A 514 -27.64 -20.72 -9.47
CA PRO A 514 -27.20 -20.84 -8.09
C PRO A 514 -26.07 -21.85 -7.96
N LEU A 515 -25.06 -21.51 -7.13
CA LEU A 515 -23.95 -22.41 -6.83
C LEU A 515 -24.47 -23.56 -5.96
N ASP A 516 -24.22 -24.80 -6.38
CA ASP A 516 -24.57 -26.00 -5.60
C ASP A 516 -23.49 -26.23 -4.53
N ALA A 517 -23.88 -26.25 -3.27
CA ALA A 517 -22.99 -26.39 -2.14
C ALA A 517 -22.21 -27.73 -2.16
N SER A 518 -22.82 -28.79 -2.67
CA SER A 518 -22.25 -30.15 -2.71
C SER A 518 -21.43 -30.44 -3.96
N ARG A 519 -21.66 -29.71 -5.05
CA ARG A 519 -20.93 -29.88 -6.31
C ARG A 519 -19.48 -29.41 -6.17
N THR A 520 -18.56 -30.18 -6.75
CA THR A 520 -17.16 -29.79 -6.89
C THR A 520 -16.93 -28.98 -8.16
N TYR A 521 -16.26 -27.85 -8.04
CA TYR A 521 -15.86 -26.92 -9.09
C TYR A 521 -14.35 -26.89 -9.26
N LYS A 522 -13.87 -26.63 -10.47
CA LYS A 522 -12.45 -26.37 -10.75
C LYS A 522 -12.15 -24.93 -10.43
N VAL A 523 -11.37 -24.71 -9.38
CA VAL A 523 -11.00 -23.35 -8.92
C VAL A 523 -9.52 -23.12 -9.19
N ALA A 524 -9.21 -22.15 -10.06
CA ALA A 524 -7.85 -21.65 -10.24
C ALA A 524 -7.50 -20.68 -9.11
N GLY A 525 -6.24 -20.68 -8.69
CA GLY A 525 -5.72 -19.76 -7.69
C GLY A 525 -4.24 -19.49 -7.87
N TRP A 526 -3.67 -18.65 -7.01
CA TRP A 526 -2.23 -18.45 -6.93
C TRP A 526 -1.82 -17.93 -5.55
N ALA A 527 -0.52 -17.92 -5.27
CA ALA A 527 0.06 -17.59 -3.97
C ALA A 527 -0.53 -18.43 -2.82
N PRO A 528 -0.44 -19.77 -2.90
CA PRO A 528 -1.00 -20.65 -1.88
C PRO A 528 -0.24 -20.50 -0.56
N VAL A 529 -0.95 -20.40 0.55
CA VAL A 529 -0.38 -20.39 1.89
C VAL A 529 0.01 -21.81 2.34
N ALA A 530 -0.67 -22.84 1.81
CA ALA A 530 -0.38 -24.24 2.12
C ALA A 530 0.94 -24.69 1.47
N GLU A 531 1.82 -25.27 2.29
CA GLU A 531 3.17 -25.71 1.87
C GLU A 531 3.14 -26.78 0.77
N GLU A 532 2.18 -27.69 0.81
CA GLU A 532 2.02 -28.76 -0.17
C GLU A 532 1.80 -28.20 -1.58
N ALA A 533 1.06 -27.11 -1.69
CA ALA A 533 0.78 -26.46 -2.98
C ALA A 533 2.04 -25.85 -3.61
N ALA A 534 3.01 -25.45 -2.79
CA ALA A 534 4.30 -24.95 -3.27
C ALA A 534 5.23 -26.08 -3.77
N LYS A 535 5.02 -27.31 -3.31
CA LYS A 535 5.84 -28.49 -3.65
C LYS A 535 5.41 -29.23 -4.91
N THR A 536 4.26 -28.89 -5.50
CA THR A 536 3.65 -29.65 -6.61
C THR A 536 4.23 -29.36 -8.00
N GLY A 537 5.30 -28.58 -8.11
CA GLY A 537 5.90 -28.19 -9.41
C GLY A 537 5.04 -27.22 -10.23
N ASN A 538 4.07 -26.56 -9.61
CA ASN A 538 3.27 -25.54 -10.25
C ASN A 538 4.14 -24.36 -10.70
N ARG A 539 3.86 -23.87 -11.90
CA ARG A 539 4.57 -22.70 -12.42
C ARG A 539 4.08 -21.39 -11.77
N PRO A 540 4.90 -20.34 -11.75
CA PRO A 540 4.49 -19.04 -11.26
C PRO A 540 3.31 -18.46 -12.05
N VAL A 541 2.44 -17.71 -11.38
CA VAL A 541 1.24 -17.13 -12.01
C VAL A 541 1.56 -16.19 -13.18
N TRP A 542 2.67 -15.45 -13.13
CA TRP A 542 3.07 -14.59 -14.25
C TRP A 542 3.34 -15.36 -15.53
N GLU A 543 3.81 -16.61 -15.48
CA GLU A 543 3.99 -17.44 -16.68
C GLU A 543 2.65 -17.87 -17.29
N VAL A 544 1.63 -18.11 -16.46
CA VAL A 544 0.26 -18.39 -16.89
C VAL A 544 -0.32 -17.18 -17.63
N VAL A 545 -0.17 -16.00 -17.02
CA VAL A 545 -0.68 -14.74 -17.59
C VAL A 545 0.08 -14.36 -18.87
N GLU A 546 1.40 -14.53 -18.89
CA GLU A 546 2.21 -14.26 -20.06
C GLU A 546 1.80 -15.16 -21.25
N GLN A 547 1.58 -16.46 -21.01
CA GLN A 547 1.06 -17.37 -22.03
C GLN A 547 -0.27 -16.87 -22.61
N TRP A 548 -1.17 -16.42 -21.74
CA TRP A 548 -2.47 -15.90 -22.12
C TRP A 548 -2.37 -14.61 -22.95
N LEU A 549 -1.52 -13.67 -22.53
CA LEU A 549 -1.28 -12.42 -23.25
C LEU A 549 -0.70 -12.67 -24.64
N LYS A 550 0.30 -13.54 -24.76
CA LYS A 550 0.93 -13.91 -26.05
C LYS A 550 -0.07 -14.54 -27.01
N ALA A 551 -0.99 -15.36 -26.52
CA ALA A 551 -2.03 -16.00 -27.35
C ALA A 551 -3.08 -15.02 -27.92
N ARG A 552 -3.14 -13.77 -27.41
CA ARG A 552 -4.12 -12.75 -27.82
C ARG A 552 -3.63 -11.79 -28.89
N GLY A 553 -2.49 -12.04 -29.52
CA GLY A 553 -2.01 -11.28 -30.68
C GLY A 553 -1.53 -9.85 -30.35
N GLY A 554 -1.12 -9.59 -29.09
CA GLY A 554 -0.43 -8.36 -28.71
C GLY A 554 -1.32 -7.19 -28.27
N THR A 555 -2.66 -7.34 -28.28
CA THR A 555 -3.60 -6.32 -27.77
C THR A 555 -4.62 -6.96 -26.85
N VAL A 556 -4.93 -6.29 -25.76
CA VAL A 556 -5.91 -6.75 -24.76
C VAL A 556 -6.93 -5.68 -24.46
N THR A 557 -8.19 -6.00 -24.71
CA THR A 557 -9.34 -5.23 -24.23
C THR A 557 -9.71 -5.76 -22.85
N PRO A 558 -9.62 -4.96 -21.77
CA PRO A 558 -10.07 -5.38 -20.45
C PRO A 558 -11.54 -5.78 -20.47
N ARG A 559 -11.86 -6.92 -19.87
CA ARG A 559 -13.26 -7.35 -19.67
C ARG A 559 -13.92 -6.54 -18.55
N ALA A 560 -15.25 -6.59 -18.49
CA ALA A 560 -15.99 -6.01 -17.35
C ALA A 560 -15.49 -6.60 -16.02
N VAL A 561 -15.27 -5.74 -15.07
CA VAL A 561 -14.79 -6.15 -13.74
C VAL A 561 -15.89 -6.91 -13.01
N ASN A 562 -15.56 -8.09 -12.51
CA ASN A 562 -16.48 -8.89 -11.70
C ASN A 562 -16.54 -8.35 -10.28
N THR A 563 -17.58 -7.58 -9.96
CA THR A 563 -17.80 -7.01 -8.62
C THR A 563 -18.99 -7.69 -7.95
N PRO A 564 -18.96 -7.93 -6.62
CA PRO A 564 -20.12 -8.47 -5.91
C PRO A 564 -21.24 -7.42 -5.83
N ARG A 565 -22.46 -7.90 -5.60
CA ARG A 565 -23.56 -7.02 -5.18
C ARG A 565 -23.36 -6.65 -3.72
N LEU A 566 -23.30 -5.35 -3.43
CA LEU A 566 -23.06 -4.84 -2.09
C LEU A 566 -24.37 -4.45 -1.41
N VAL A 567 -24.59 -4.90 -0.18
CA VAL A 567 -25.79 -4.60 0.64
C VAL A 567 -25.36 -4.29 2.09
N GLY A 568 -26.28 -3.78 2.91
CA GLY A 568 -26.07 -3.58 4.36
C GLY A 568 -25.21 -2.37 4.74
N ILE A 569 -24.68 -1.61 3.78
CA ILE A 569 -23.82 -0.44 4.03
C ILE A 569 -24.40 0.83 3.41
N LEU A 570 -23.83 1.98 3.81
CA LEU A 570 -24.15 3.25 3.17
C LEU A 570 -23.77 3.22 1.68
N PRO A 571 -24.55 3.87 0.80
CA PRO A 571 -24.21 3.97 -0.61
C PRO A 571 -22.78 4.52 -0.79
N ASN A 572 -22.00 3.86 -1.62
CA ASN A 572 -20.66 4.29 -2.01
C ASN A 572 -20.65 4.57 -3.51
N ALA A 573 -20.59 5.85 -3.89
CA ALA A 573 -20.63 6.27 -5.29
C ALA A 573 -19.51 5.64 -6.11
N GLY A 574 -18.30 5.50 -5.53
CA GLY A 574 -17.15 4.91 -6.22
C GLY A 574 -17.31 3.42 -6.54
N PHE A 575 -18.27 2.73 -5.94
CA PHE A 575 -18.57 1.33 -6.27
C PHE A 575 -19.31 1.20 -7.61
N ALA A 576 -20.10 2.19 -7.98
CA ALA A 576 -20.79 2.23 -9.27
C ALA A 576 -19.84 2.62 -10.42
N ASP A 577 -18.71 3.26 -10.10
CA ASP A 577 -17.71 3.74 -11.06
C ASP A 577 -16.55 2.72 -11.25
N ALA A 578 -16.66 1.53 -10.66
CA ALA A 578 -15.66 0.47 -10.71
C ALA A 578 -15.85 -0.45 -11.93
#